data_b979f5862e2ebe927da07137a6e9d097
#
_entry.id   b979f5862e2ebe927da07137a6e9d097
#
_cell.length_a   1.000
_cell.length_b   1.000
_cell.length_c   1.000
_cell.angle_alpha   90.00
_cell.angle_beta   90.00
_cell.angle_gamma   90.00
#
_symmetry.space_group_name_H-M   'P 1'
#
loop_
_entity.id
_entity.type
_entity.pdbx_description
1 polymer ?
#
loop_
_entity_poly.entity_id
_entity_poly.type
_entity_poly.pdbx_seq_one_letter_code
_entity_poly.pdbx_strand_id
1 'polypeptide(L)'
;MVGSESVYCGEQGRGGGDNVEAFRFPPGDAPLAACDCSRRVFCAGMLTGTLASAMSLGGCAARRNEAESSAVPAKQTSKRSSATKATAAPKSSWIAAIQQDIEALVESYGDSVSVYAVALDPQTFASFDGEVAVAPDARHAAASIIKLPILACALETVTAGELSLDEQITVTQQDIVGGSGNIQSRGAGVSYSIDELLHAMIAQSDNVAANLVIGRLGMDTVNETCAALGLTQTVLARLMMDTEAQAQGRENYTSARDAAAVLQRLAAGTIATPELCERARGYLLAQEDARGIVEGVPGGVLVAHKTGSLANAQHDAAIVYAERPYVLAILTQDLEREQALALERDISFAINARAHS
;
A
#
# COMPACT_ATOMS: atom_id res chain seq x y z
N MET A 1 22.13 -26.70 54.29
CA MET A 1 23.09 -25.59 54.35
C MET A 1 22.71 -24.70 53.19
N VAL A 2 21.85 -23.70 53.44
CA VAL A 2 22.16 -22.30 53.68
C VAL A 2 22.89 -21.73 52.43
N GLY A 3 22.28 -20.98 51.59
CA GLY A 3 21.75 -19.63 51.69
C GLY A 3 22.58 -18.78 50.76
N SER A 4 22.03 -17.99 49.91
CA SER A 4 21.93 -16.54 50.12
C SER A 4 21.30 -15.84 48.87
N GLU A 5 20.24 -15.14 49.18
CA GLU A 5 19.62 -14.08 48.35
C GLU A 5 20.60 -12.92 48.15
N SER A 6 20.50 -12.25 47.03
CA SER A 6 20.92 -10.84 46.89
C SER A 6 19.86 -10.08 46.14
N VAL A 7 19.09 -9.33 46.88
CA VAL A 7 18.25 -8.21 46.45
C VAL A 7 19.16 -7.04 46.13
N TYR A 8 18.98 -6.44 44.94
CA TYR A 8 19.44 -5.07 44.66
C TYR A 8 18.23 -4.19 44.35
N CYS A 9 18.01 -3.31 45.31
CA CYS A 9 17.11 -2.16 45.25
C CYS A 9 17.95 -0.91 44.95
N GLY A 10 17.43 0.02 44.21
CA GLY A 10 17.99 1.36 44.01
C GLY A 10 17.87 1.78 42.54
N GLU A 11 17.40 2.89 42.13
CA GLU A 11 16.98 4.15 42.74
C GLU A 11 16.18 4.91 41.67
N GLN A 12 15.22 5.69 42.11
CA GLN A 12 14.40 6.60 41.30
C GLN A 12 15.25 7.78 40.80
N GLY A 13 15.24 8.03 39.47
CA GLY A 13 15.69 9.27 38.87
C GLY A 13 14.51 9.94 38.14
N ARG A 14 14.13 11.11 38.67
CA ARG A 14 13.08 12.00 38.11
C ARG A 14 13.60 12.77 36.90
N GLY A 15 12.72 13.03 35.95
CA GLY A 15 12.72 14.31 35.23
C GLY A 15 12.96 14.20 33.74
N GLY A 16 11.98 14.61 32.98
CA GLY A 16 12.11 14.91 31.54
C GLY A 16 10.81 14.59 30.82
N GLY A 17 9.83 15.48 30.96
CA GLY A 17 8.63 15.42 30.11
C GLY A 17 8.97 15.97 28.73
N ASP A 18 9.07 15.12 27.74
CA ASP A 18 9.07 15.54 26.35
C ASP A 18 7.66 15.40 25.80
N ASN A 19 7.07 16.57 25.52
CA ASN A 19 5.83 16.70 24.77
C ASN A 19 6.03 16.09 23.38
N VAL A 20 5.49 14.93 23.14
CA VAL A 20 5.26 14.41 21.80
C VAL A 20 4.03 15.16 21.28
N GLU A 21 4.24 16.25 20.56
CA GLU A 21 3.18 16.85 19.76
C GLU A 21 2.77 15.85 18.68
N ALA A 22 1.54 15.35 18.81
CA ALA A 22 0.93 14.52 17.80
C ALA A 22 0.84 15.32 16.49
N PHE A 23 1.58 14.90 15.50
CA PHE A 23 1.50 15.44 14.15
C PHE A 23 0.10 15.15 13.62
N ARG A 24 -0.76 16.19 13.65
CA ARG A 24 -2.10 16.14 13.03
C ARG A 24 -1.93 16.50 11.57
N PHE A 25 -2.37 15.62 10.69
CA PHE A 25 -2.60 15.96 9.29
C PHE A 25 -3.62 17.13 9.23
N PRO A 26 -3.48 18.09 8.30
CA PRO A 26 -4.44 19.17 8.20
C PRO A 26 -5.82 18.60 7.83
N PRO A 27 -6.90 18.98 8.54
CA PRO A 27 -8.23 18.57 8.20
C PRO A 27 -8.66 19.29 6.91
N GLY A 28 -9.17 18.50 5.95
CA GLY A 28 -9.90 19.06 4.83
C GLY A 28 -11.17 19.75 5.33
N ASP A 29 -11.31 21.04 5.02
CA ASP A 29 -12.48 21.84 5.36
C ASP A 29 -13.74 21.31 4.65
N ALA A 30 -14.61 20.63 5.41
CA ALA A 30 -16.03 20.48 5.05
C ALA A 30 -16.89 20.69 6.30
N PRO A 31 -17.96 21.53 6.25
CA PRO A 31 -18.73 21.87 7.43
C PRO A 31 -19.64 20.70 7.83
N LEU A 32 -19.50 20.25 9.07
CA LEU A 32 -20.42 19.32 9.73
C LEU A 32 -21.75 20.02 10.01
N ALA A 33 -22.78 19.67 9.28
CA ALA A 33 -24.16 19.94 9.67
C ALA A 33 -24.58 18.92 10.74
N ALA A 34 -24.84 19.41 11.94
CA ALA A 34 -25.41 18.65 13.03
C ALA A 34 -26.81 18.16 12.66
N CYS A 35 -27.05 16.85 12.69
CA CYS A 35 -28.38 16.28 12.62
C CYS A 35 -28.70 15.61 13.96
N ASP A 36 -29.59 16.27 14.68
CA ASP A 36 -30.20 15.84 15.94
C ASP A 36 -31.18 14.68 15.67
N CYS A 37 -30.97 13.53 16.30
CA CYS A 37 -31.80 12.35 16.13
C CYS A 37 -32.62 12.10 17.40
N SER A 38 -33.85 12.67 17.44
CA SER A 38 -34.89 12.33 18.41
C SER A 38 -36.01 11.53 17.76
N ARG A 39 -36.13 10.28 18.15
CA ARG A 39 -37.31 9.37 18.25
C ARG A 39 -38.66 9.80 17.63
N ARG A 40 -39.24 8.89 16.84
CA ARG A 40 -40.57 8.24 16.97
C ARG A 40 -40.99 7.55 15.67
N VAL A 41 -41.12 6.25 15.64
CA VAL A 41 -42.28 5.35 15.85
C VAL A 41 -43.46 5.49 14.86
N PHE A 42 -43.74 4.36 14.15
CA PHE A 42 -44.98 3.83 13.55
C PHE A 42 -45.67 4.60 12.42
N CYS A 43 -45.89 3.97 11.26
CA CYS A 43 -47.13 3.23 10.90
C CYS A 43 -47.06 2.66 9.47
N ALA A 44 -47.67 1.49 9.35
CA ALA A 44 -47.89 0.73 8.14
C ALA A 44 -48.94 1.39 7.22
N GLY A 45 -48.83 1.10 5.91
CA GLY A 45 -49.90 1.43 4.94
C GLY A 45 -49.65 0.76 3.61
N MET A 46 -50.30 -0.39 3.39
CA MET A 46 -50.52 -1.00 2.07
C MET A 46 -51.40 -0.10 1.22
N LEU A 47 -51.12 -0.03 -0.09
CA LEU A 47 -52.20 -0.02 -1.09
C LEU A 47 -51.66 -0.34 -2.50
N THR A 48 -52.31 -1.30 -3.08
CA THR A 48 -52.30 -1.86 -4.43
C THR A 48 -52.80 -0.87 -5.48
N GLY A 49 -52.31 -1.01 -6.73
CA GLY A 49 -52.91 -0.30 -7.87
C GLY A 49 -52.24 -0.61 -9.20
N THR A 50 -52.89 -1.40 -9.95
CA THR A 50 -52.73 -2.02 -11.25
C THR A 50 -52.62 -1.10 -12.46
N LEU A 51 -51.85 -1.60 -13.51
CA LEU A 51 -52.11 -1.59 -14.97
C LEU A 51 -52.39 -0.29 -15.74
N ALA A 52 -51.61 -0.03 -16.78
CA ALA A 52 -52.12 -0.09 -18.17
C ALA A 52 -51.00 0.22 -19.20
N SER A 53 -51.01 -0.61 -20.22
CA SER A 53 -50.24 -0.54 -21.47
C SER A 53 -50.72 0.60 -22.39
N ALA A 54 -49.83 1.14 -23.24
CA ALA A 54 -50.19 1.53 -24.60
C ALA A 54 -48.93 1.57 -25.50
N MET A 55 -48.97 0.75 -26.52
CA MET A 55 -48.13 0.80 -27.73
C MET A 55 -48.58 1.98 -28.62
N SER A 56 -47.66 2.60 -29.36
CA SER A 56 -47.95 3.01 -30.72
C SER A 56 -46.68 3.12 -31.57
N LEU A 57 -46.80 2.49 -32.70
CA LEU A 57 -45.90 2.41 -33.84
C LEU A 57 -46.03 3.63 -34.79
N GLY A 58 -45.01 3.92 -35.57
CA GLY A 58 -45.04 4.73 -36.80
C GLY A 58 -43.77 5.55 -36.89
N GLY A 59 -42.88 5.50 -37.86
CA GLY A 59 -42.96 5.05 -39.22
C GLY A 59 -42.40 6.14 -40.13
N CYS A 60 -41.23 5.87 -40.80
CA CYS A 60 -40.78 6.36 -42.10
C CYS A 60 -40.68 7.86 -42.43
N ALA A 61 -39.56 8.44 -42.86
CA ALA A 61 -39.09 8.40 -44.25
C ALA A 61 -37.97 9.42 -44.50
N ALA A 62 -37.08 9.04 -45.39
CA ALA A 62 -35.95 9.75 -45.91
C ALA A 62 -36.34 10.95 -46.81
N ARG A 63 -35.45 11.95 -46.94
CA ARG A 63 -35.14 12.61 -48.21
C ARG A 63 -33.80 13.32 -48.18
N ARG A 64 -32.98 12.96 -49.18
CA ARG A 64 -31.81 13.68 -49.67
C ARG A 64 -32.24 15.01 -50.30
N ASN A 65 -31.34 16.00 -50.27
CA ASN A 65 -31.04 16.81 -51.46
C ASN A 65 -29.68 17.50 -51.32
N GLU A 66 -28.89 17.30 -52.37
CA GLU A 66 -27.68 18.00 -52.75
C GLU A 66 -28.02 19.41 -53.30
N ALA A 67 -27.12 20.36 -53.12
CA ALA A 67 -26.70 21.26 -54.22
C ALA A 67 -25.64 22.27 -53.76
N GLU A 68 -24.61 22.30 -54.53
CA GLU A 68 -23.45 23.17 -54.69
C GLU A 68 -23.73 24.69 -54.61
N SER A 69 -22.72 25.49 -54.22
CA SER A 69 -22.05 26.49 -55.07
C SER A 69 -21.10 27.41 -54.28
N SER A 70 -19.85 27.30 -54.67
CA SER A 70 -18.76 28.29 -54.83
C SER A 70 -18.89 29.72 -54.27
N ALA A 71 -17.84 30.18 -53.58
CA ALA A 71 -17.00 31.36 -53.85
C ALA A 71 -15.89 31.58 -52.84
N VAL A 72 -14.67 31.77 -53.31
CA VAL A 72 -13.42 32.22 -52.65
C VAL A 72 -13.16 33.65 -53.21
N PRO A 73 -12.25 34.48 -52.66
CA PRO A 73 -11.55 34.61 -51.36
C PRO A 73 -11.52 36.05 -50.79
N ALA A 74 -11.15 36.21 -49.53
CA ALA A 74 -10.57 37.48 -49.07
C ALA A 74 -9.39 37.20 -48.13
N LYS A 75 -8.21 37.61 -48.57
CA LYS A 75 -6.96 37.65 -47.78
C LYS A 75 -7.09 38.61 -46.59
N GLN A 76 -6.90 38.11 -45.41
CA GLN A 76 -6.48 38.93 -44.25
C GLN A 76 -5.16 38.40 -43.74
N THR A 77 -4.14 39.19 -43.91
CA THR A 77 -2.82 39.06 -43.30
C THR A 77 -2.91 39.36 -41.79
N SER A 78 -2.92 38.32 -40.97
CA SER A 78 -2.72 38.45 -39.54
C SER A 78 -1.26 38.18 -39.21
N LYS A 79 -0.60 39.17 -38.64
CA LYS A 79 0.75 39.12 -38.10
C LYS A 79 0.84 38.01 -37.03
N ARG A 80 1.56 36.96 -37.34
CA ARG A 80 1.93 35.87 -36.45
C ARG A 80 2.99 36.38 -35.46
N SER A 81 2.55 36.76 -34.27
CA SER A 81 3.44 36.97 -33.14
C SER A 81 3.93 35.57 -32.70
N SER A 82 5.17 35.28 -33.03
CA SER A 82 5.87 34.08 -32.53
C SER A 82 6.23 34.33 -31.06
N ALA A 83 5.31 34.00 -30.14
CA ALA A 83 5.66 33.76 -28.76
C ALA A 83 6.42 32.44 -28.69
N THR A 84 7.71 32.52 -28.64
CA THR A 84 8.59 31.39 -28.31
C THR A 84 8.23 30.93 -26.91
N LYS A 85 7.45 29.85 -26.83
CA LYS A 85 7.19 29.12 -25.57
C LYS A 85 8.55 28.56 -25.16
N ALA A 86 9.19 29.23 -24.21
CA ALA A 86 10.37 28.67 -23.57
C ALA A 86 9.93 27.33 -22.93
N THR A 87 10.34 26.25 -23.56
CA THR A 87 10.25 24.92 -23.00
C THR A 87 11.23 24.91 -21.84
N ALA A 88 10.74 25.09 -20.61
CA ALA A 88 11.54 24.83 -19.42
C ALA A 88 12.06 23.41 -19.57
N ALA A 89 13.38 23.25 -19.53
CA ALA A 89 13.99 21.92 -19.43
C ALA A 89 13.33 21.19 -18.26
N PRO A 90 12.99 19.90 -18.40
CA PRO A 90 12.43 19.13 -17.29
C PRO A 90 13.41 19.27 -16.12
N LYS A 91 12.95 19.80 -14.98
CA LYS A 91 13.74 19.80 -13.75
C LYS A 91 13.94 18.33 -13.43
N SER A 92 15.17 17.84 -13.54
CA SER A 92 15.52 16.48 -13.12
C SER A 92 14.95 16.28 -11.71
N SER A 93 14.14 15.25 -11.55
CA SER A 93 13.62 14.88 -10.23
C SER A 93 14.81 14.60 -9.30
N TRP A 94 14.72 15.05 -8.04
CA TRP A 94 15.78 14.83 -7.05
C TRP A 94 16.08 13.34 -6.87
N ILE A 95 15.04 12.47 -7.00
CA ILE A 95 15.20 11.03 -6.83
C ILE A 95 15.89 10.37 -8.05
N ALA A 96 15.61 10.84 -9.26
CA ALA A 96 16.28 10.31 -10.45
C ALA A 96 17.78 10.64 -10.48
N ALA A 97 18.21 11.71 -9.79
CA ALA A 97 19.63 12.09 -9.71
C ALA A 97 20.49 11.09 -8.91
N ILE A 98 19.87 10.18 -8.13
CA ILE A 98 20.59 9.19 -7.32
C ILE A 98 20.66 7.80 -7.99
N GLN A 99 20.10 7.64 -9.18
CA GLN A 99 20.08 6.35 -9.89
C GLN A 99 21.46 5.68 -9.93
N GLN A 100 22.48 6.42 -10.35
CA GLN A 100 23.84 5.88 -10.48
C GLN A 100 24.48 5.50 -9.13
N ASP A 101 24.17 6.25 -8.07
CA ASP A 101 24.68 5.94 -6.73
C ASP A 101 24.07 4.61 -6.23
N ILE A 102 22.76 4.39 -6.49
CA ILE A 102 22.10 3.14 -6.13
C ILE A 102 22.59 1.97 -7.00
N GLU A 103 22.74 2.17 -8.32
CA GLU A 103 23.32 1.14 -9.20
C GLU A 103 24.69 0.70 -8.71
N ALA A 104 25.56 1.63 -8.31
CA ALA A 104 26.88 1.32 -7.78
C ALA A 104 26.83 0.55 -6.45
N LEU A 105 25.86 0.84 -5.57
CA LEU A 105 25.67 0.11 -4.32
C LEU A 105 25.29 -1.35 -4.55
N VAL A 106 24.51 -1.64 -5.60
CA VAL A 106 23.98 -2.98 -5.86
C VAL A 106 24.73 -3.75 -6.94
N GLU A 107 25.70 -3.15 -7.64
CA GLU A 107 26.41 -3.74 -8.79
C GLU A 107 26.98 -5.13 -8.49
N SER A 108 27.58 -5.32 -7.32
CA SER A 108 28.18 -6.60 -6.93
C SER A 108 27.19 -7.72 -6.61
N TYR A 109 25.90 -7.40 -6.48
CA TYR A 109 24.83 -8.34 -6.13
C TYR A 109 24.06 -8.88 -7.34
N GLY A 110 24.19 -8.22 -8.50
CA GLY A 110 23.55 -8.64 -9.75
C GLY A 110 22.03 -8.82 -9.60
N ASP A 111 21.52 -9.95 -10.10
CA ASP A 111 20.08 -10.26 -10.09
C ASP A 111 19.49 -10.59 -8.71
N SER A 112 20.33 -10.62 -7.67
CA SER A 112 19.88 -10.90 -6.30
C SER A 112 19.20 -9.71 -5.64
N VAL A 113 19.22 -8.51 -6.26
CA VAL A 113 18.69 -7.28 -5.67
C VAL A 113 17.83 -6.53 -6.67
N SER A 114 16.66 -6.12 -6.22
CA SER A 114 15.78 -5.21 -6.95
C SER A 114 15.47 -3.99 -6.09
N VAL A 115 15.56 -2.81 -6.70
CA VAL A 115 15.24 -1.55 -6.04
C VAL A 115 14.28 -0.75 -6.90
N TYR A 116 13.23 -0.25 -6.29
CA TYR A 116 12.36 0.74 -6.93
C TYR A 116 12.02 1.85 -5.93
N ALA A 117 12.27 3.09 -6.32
CA ALA A 117 11.89 4.23 -5.50
C ALA A 117 11.31 5.35 -6.36
N VAL A 118 10.31 6.06 -5.83
CA VAL A 118 9.66 7.19 -6.49
C VAL A 118 9.36 8.29 -5.49
N ALA A 119 9.61 9.54 -5.89
CA ALA A 119 9.25 10.70 -5.10
C ALA A 119 7.74 10.89 -5.05
N LEU A 120 7.25 11.37 -3.92
CA LEU A 120 5.86 11.77 -3.72
C LEU A 120 5.76 13.29 -3.59
N ASP A 121 4.66 13.84 -4.05
CA ASP A 121 4.32 15.22 -3.79
C ASP A 121 4.03 15.43 -2.30
N PRO A 122 4.66 16.39 -1.61
CA PRO A 122 4.51 16.54 -0.16
C PRO A 122 3.09 16.90 0.32
N GLN A 123 2.23 17.39 -0.57
CA GLN A 123 0.88 17.83 -0.22
C GLN A 123 -0.18 16.80 -0.58
N THR A 124 -0.02 16.14 -1.73
CA THR A 124 -1.01 15.20 -2.27
C THR A 124 -0.60 13.74 -2.15
N PHE A 125 0.67 13.48 -1.85
CA PHE A 125 1.31 12.15 -1.87
C PHE A 125 1.14 11.40 -3.19
N ALA A 126 0.73 12.09 -4.26
CA ALA A 126 0.76 11.52 -5.61
C ALA A 126 2.21 11.33 -6.07
N SER A 127 2.44 10.34 -6.93
CA SER A 127 3.77 10.10 -7.49
C SER A 127 4.25 11.31 -8.28
N PHE A 128 5.51 11.66 -8.09
CA PHE A 128 6.17 12.77 -8.75
C PHE A 128 7.12 12.25 -9.84
N ASP A 129 7.47 13.12 -10.80
CA ASP A 129 8.35 12.73 -11.91
C ASP A 129 9.72 12.23 -11.44
N GLY A 130 10.15 11.09 -12.01
CA GLY A 130 11.43 10.46 -11.77
C GLY A 130 11.38 9.32 -10.77
N GLU A 131 12.22 8.34 -11.02
CA GLU A 131 12.33 7.11 -10.23
C GLU A 131 13.78 6.67 -10.12
N VAL A 132 14.07 5.83 -9.13
CA VAL A 132 15.22 4.92 -9.09
C VAL A 132 14.70 3.54 -9.42
N ALA A 133 15.33 2.87 -10.38
CA ALA A 133 14.88 1.57 -10.87
C ALA A 133 16.08 0.67 -11.17
N VAL A 134 16.29 -0.36 -10.34
CA VAL A 134 17.26 -1.42 -10.57
C VAL A 134 16.53 -2.75 -10.57
N ALA A 135 16.47 -3.41 -11.72
CA ALA A 135 15.72 -4.64 -11.93
C ALA A 135 14.30 -4.60 -11.30
N PRO A 136 13.51 -3.49 -11.45
CA PRO A 136 12.32 -3.23 -10.65
C PRO A 136 11.20 -4.24 -10.90
N ASP A 137 11.20 -4.87 -12.06
CA ASP A 137 10.21 -5.86 -12.51
C ASP A 137 10.72 -7.31 -12.36
N ALA A 138 11.91 -7.51 -11.79
CA ALA A 138 12.41 -8.85 -11.48
C ALA A 138 11.49 -9.51 -10.44
N ARG A 139 11.18 -10.77 -10.68
CA ARG A 139 10.23 -11.54 -9.89
C ARG A 139 10.95 -12.23 -8.72
N HIS A 140 10.57 -11.89 -7.50
CA HIS A 140 11.10 -12.47 -6.27
C HIS A 140 10.02 -13.27 -5.55
N ALA A 141 10.41 -14.30 -4.79
CA ALA A 141 9.53 -14.93 -3.83
C ALA A 141 9.08 -13.86 -2.82
N ALA A 142 7.77 -13.61 -2.75
CA ALA A 142 7.25 -12.39 -2.11
C ALA A 142 7.45 -12.34 -0.59
N ALA A 143 7.70 -13.47 0.07
CA ALA A 143 7.67 -13.53 1.52
C ALA A 143 6.41 -12.85 2.09
N SER A 144 6.55 -12.05 3.14
CA SER A 144 5.43 -11.30 3.72
C SER A 144 5.08 -10.00 2.98
N ILE A 145 5.79 -9.62 1.91
CA ILE A 145 5.39 -8.49 1.06
C ILE A 145 4.05 -8.78 0.36
N ILE A 146 3.72 -10.05 0.13
CA ILE A 146 2.40 -10.44 -0.42
C ILE A 146 1.21 -9.95 0.44
N LYS A 147 1.43 -9.58 1.69
CA LYS A 147 0.40 -9.03 2.58
C LYS A 147 -0.03 -7.62 2.17
N LEU A 148 0.76 -6.90 1.38
CA LEU A 148 0.38 -5.60 0.81
C LEU A 148 -0.79 -5.72 -0.19
N PRO A 149 -0.74 -6.57 -1.23
CA PRO A 149 -1.89 -6.74 -2.11
C PRO A 149 -3.10 -7.40 -1.42
N ILE A 150 -2.89 -8.26 -0.40
CA ILE A 150 -4.00 -8.79 0.41
C ILE A 150 -4.69 -7.65 1.17
N LEU A 151 -3.92 -6.73 1.76
CA LEU A 151 -4.47 -5.52 2.40
C LEU A 151 -5.24 -4.68 1.38
N ALA A 152 -4.67 -4.42 0.20
CA ALA A 152 -5.33 -3.67 -0.86
C ALA A 152 -6.69 -4.26 -1.24
N CYS A 153 -6.74 -5.57 -1.47
CA CYS A 153 -7.97 -6.31 -1.78
C CYS A 153 -9.01 -6.17 -0.64
N ALA A 154 -8.59 -6.32 0.61
CA ALA A 154 -9.48 -6.15 1.76
C ALA A 154 -10.09 -4.74 1.80
N LEU A 155 -9.30 -3.69 1.57
CA LEU A 155 -9.78 -2.30 1.56
C LEU A 155 -10.75 -2.03 0.40
N GLU A 156 -10.50 -2.57 -0.79
CA GLU A 156 -11.41 -2.46 -1.94
C GLU A 156 -12.72 -3.19 -1.65
N THR A 157 -12.66 -4.39 -1.06
CA THR A 157 -13.85 -5.18 -0.69
C THR A 157 -14.69 -4.48 0.40
N VAL A 158 -14.04 -3.80 1.36
CA VAL A 158 -14.73 -2.94 2.34
C VAL A 158 -15.37 -1.75 1.66
N THR A 159 -14.69 -1.11 0.71
CA THR A 159 -15.24 0.02 -0.05
C THR A 159 -16.46 -0.38 -0.88
N ALA A 160 -16.47 -1.61 -1.42
CA ALA A 160 -17.61 -2.17 -2.14
C ALA A 160 -18.80 -2.55 -1.21
N GLY A 161 -18.60 -2.55 0.11
CA GLY A 161 -19.60 -2.97 1.09
C GLY A 161 -19.80 -4.48 1.21
N GLU A 162 -18.87 -5.26 0.66
CA GLU A 162 -18.88 -6.73 0.66
C GLU A 162 -18.11 -7.35 1.84
N LEU A 163 -17.36 -6.52 2.57
CA LEU A 163 -16.64 -6.85 3.79
C LEU A 163 -16.85 -5.75 4.82
N SER A 164 -17.03 -6.11 6.09
CA SER A 164 -17.04 -5.14 7.20
C SER A 164 -15.76 -5.26 8.02
N LEU A 165 -15.17 -4.13 8.41
CA LEU A 165 -14.03 -4.13 9.34
C LEU A 165 -14.41 -4.71 10.71
N ASP A 166 -15.68 -4.63 11.11
CA ASP A 166 -16.19 -5.16 12.38
C ASP A 166 -16.60 -6.64 12.29
N GLU A 167 -16.59 -7.25 11.09
CA GLU A 167 -16.88 -8.67 10.89
C GLU A 167 -15.93 -9.52 11.72
N GLN A 168 -16.48 -10.46 12.51
CA GLN A 168 -15.72 -11.30 13.44
C GLN A 168 -15.38 -12.65 12.81
N ILE A 169 -14.13 -13.06 12.90
CA ILE A 169 -13.67 -14.40 12.53
C ILE A 169 -13.12 -15.09 13.76
N THR A 170 -13.65 -16.29 14.05
CA THR A 170 -13.16 -17.13 15.16
C THR A 170 -12.06 -18.05 14.67
N VAL A 171 -10.90 -17.99 15.29
CA VAL A 171 -9.76 -18.87 14.99
C VAL A 171 -10.10 -20.30 15.35
N THR A 172 -9.94 -21.24 14.43
CA THR A 172 -10.07 -22.67 14.65
C THR A 172 -8.71 -23.33 14.84
N GLN A 173 -8.67 -24.58 15.28
CA GLN A 173 -7.40 -25.29 15.44
C GLN A 173 -6.69 -25.49 14.08
N GLN A 174 -7.44 -25.56 12.98
CA GLN A 174 -6.89 -25.72 11.64
C GLN A 174 -6.25 -24.46 11.08
N ASP A 175 -6.62 -23.28 11.59
CA ASP A 175 -6.07 -22.00 11.19
C ASP A 175 -4.70 -21.69 11.82
N ILE A 176 -4.34 -22.43 12.89
CA ILE A 176 -3.09 -22.22 13.61
C ILE A 176 -1.91 -22.68 12.76
N VAL A 177 -1.15 -21.71 12.27
CA VAL A 177 0.11 -21.92 11.54
C VAL A 177 1.25 -21.22 12.24
N GLY A 178 2.48 -21.70 12.01
CA GLY A 178 3.68 -21.16 12.62
C GLY A 178 4.20 -19.88 11.96
N GLY A 179 5.42 -19.53 12.33
CA GLY A 179 6.14 -18.37 11.81
C GLY A 179 5.80 -17.07 12.55
N SER A 180 5.68 -15.96 11.82
CA SER A 180 5.49 -14.63 12.40
C SER A 180 4.08 -14.42 12.97
N GLY A 181 4.00 -13.57 13.99
CA GLY A 181 2.75 -13.14 14.60
C GLY A 181 2.43 -13.80 15.93
N ASN A 182 1.44 -13.25 16.62
CA ASN A 182 1.10 -13.60 17.99
C ASN A 182 -0.22 -14.38 18.12
N ILE A 183 -1.07 -14.45 17.08
CA ILE A 183 -2.36 -15.13 17.14
C ILE A 183 -2.17 -16.62 17.41
N GLN A 184 -1.16 -17.26 16.80
CA GLN A 184 -0.83 -18.67 17.03
C GLN A 184 -0.66 -19.03 18.51
N SER A 185 -0.07 -18.13 19.32
CA SER A 185 0.17 -18.36 20.73
C SER A 185 -1.07 -18.19 21.62
N ARG A 186 -2.12 -17.53 21.10
CA ARG A 186 -3.40 -17.34 21.81
C ARG A 186 -4.33 -18.55 21.64
N GLY A 187 -4.08 -19.38 20.63
CA GLY A 187 -4.81 -20.62 20.38
C GLY A 187 -6.17 -20.41 19.72
N ALA A 188 -6.87 -21.54 19.50
CA ALA A 188 -8.20 -21.56 18.91
C ALA A 188 -9.30 -21.06 19.87
N GLY A 189 -10.44 -20.64 19.31
CA GLY A 189 -11.62 -20.18 20.04
C GLY A 189 -11.64 -18.68 20.31
N VAL A 190 -10.59 -17.94 19.98
CA VAL A 190 -10.55 -16.48 20.05
C VAL A 190 -11.10 -15.89 18.76
N SER A 191 -11.95 -14.87 18.86
CA SER A 191 -12.47 -14.12 17.70
C SER A 191 -11.75 -12.80 17.55
N TYR A 192 -11.53 -12.40 16.29
CA TYR A 192 -10.93 -11.13 15.91
C TYR A 192 -11.79 -10.47 14.83
N SER A 193 -11.91 -9.16 14.88
CA SER A 193 -12.48 -8.39 13.78
C SER A 193 -11.54 -8.40 12.57
N ILE A 194 -12.08 -8.15 11.38
CA ILE A 194 -11.27 -7.97 10.17
C ILE A 194 -10.24 -6.85 10.40
N ASP A 195 -10.60 -5.76 11.07
CA ASP A 195 -9.70 -4.67 11.41
C ASP A 195 -8.49 -5.15 12.23
N GLU A 196 -8.73 -5.93 13.30
CA GLU A 196 -7.69 -6.51 14.13
C GLU A 196 -6.80 -7.49 13.35
N LEU A 197 -7.40 -8.29 12.45
CA LEU A 197 -6.64 -9.20 11.58
C LEU A 197 -5.77 -8.45 10.59
N LEU A 198 -6.27 -7.39 9.94
CA LEU A 198 -5.48 -6.55 9.03
C LEU A 198 -4.34 -5.86 9.76
N HIS A 199 -4.59 -5.34 10.96
CA HIS A 199 -3.54 -4.76 11.81
C HIS A 199 -2.47 -5.79 12.15
N ALA A 200 -2.83 -6.97 12.66
CA ALA A 200 -1.88 -8.03 13.02
C ALA A 200 -1.10 -8.53 11.80
N MET A 201 -1.78 -8.70 10.65
CA MET A 201 -1.18 -9.11 9.39
C MET A 201 -0.06 -8.16 8.94
N ILE A 202 -0.24 -6.87 9.12
CA ILE A 202 0.72 -5.85 8.67
C ILE A 202 1.74 -5.53 9.76
N ALA A 203 1.33 -5.16 10.97
CA ALA A 203 2.22 -4.71 12.04
C ALA A 203 3.12 -5.83 12.58
N GLN A 204 2.57 -7.02 12.79
CA GLN A 204 3.28 -8.18 13.34
C GLN A 204 3.66 -9.22 12.27
N SER A 205 3.29 -8.93 11.03
CA SER A 205 3.41 -9.92 9.95
C SER A 205 2.72 -11.26 10.28
N ASP A 206 1.61 -11.26 11.03
CA ASP A 206 0.94 -12.45 11.52
C ASP A 206 0.43 -13.33 10.38
N ASN A 207 0.85 -14.60 10.39
CA ASN A 207 0.52 -15.57 9.33
C ASN A 207 -0.89 -16.15 9.49
N VAL A 208 -1.36 -16.33 10.74
CA VAL A 208 -2.73 -16.79 11.01
C VAL A 208 -3.71 -15.70 10.54
N ALA A 209 -3.45 -14.43 10.90
CA ALA A 209 -4.26 -13.31 10.43
C ALA A 209 -4.31 -13.26 8.90
N ALA A 210 -3.16 -13.38 8.22
CA ALA A 210 -3.10 -13.37 6.77
C ALA A 210 -3.96 -14.49 6.15
N ASN A 211 -3.85 -15.72 6.67
CA ASN A 211 -4.61 -16.86 6.15
C ASN A 211 -6.12 -16.71 6.39
N LEU A 212 -6.53 -16.18 7.54
CA LEU A 212 -7.95 -15.88 7.82
C LEU A 212 -8.52 -14.84 6.87
N VAL A 213 -7.75 -13.76 6.60
CA VAL A 213 -8.15 -12.72 5.64
C VAL A 213 -8.22 -13.31 4.23
N ILE A 214 -7.22 -14.09 3.79
CA ILE A 214 -7.24 -14.77 2.50
C ILE A 214 -8.44 -15.72 2.40
N GLY A 215 -8.73 -16.50 3.46
CA GLY A 215 -9.88 -17.38 3.52
C GLY A 215 -11.21 -16.66 3.37
N ARG A 216 -11.33 -15.44 3.90
CA ARG A 216 -12.52 -14.60 3.78
C ARG A 216 -12.65 -13.93 2.41
N LEU A 217 -11.57 -13.51 1.80
CA LEU A 217 -11.55 -12.82 0.50
C LEU A 217 -11.58 -13.81 -0.68
N GLY A 218 -10.85 -14.92 -0.55
CA GLY A 218 -10.51 -15.82 -1.63
C GLY A 218 -9.21 -15.42 -2.35
N MET A 219 -8.37 -16.41 -2.69
CA MET A 219 -7.11 -16.15 -3.42
C MET A 219 -7.35 -15.56 -4.82
N ASP A 220 -8.41 -16.02 -5.51
CA ASP A 220 -8.74 -15.53 -6.84
C ASP A 220 -9.08 -14.02 -6.80
N THR A 221 -9.88 -13.58 -5.82
CA THR A 221 -10.21 -12.16 -5.64
C THR A 221 -8.97 -11.31 -5.38
N VAL A 222 -8.02 -11.81 -4.57
CA VAL A 222 -6.74 -11.13 -4.36
C VAL A 222 -5.95 -11.00 -5.66
N ASN A 223 -5.91 -12.06 -6.48
CA ASN A 223 -5.21 -12.02 -7.77
C ASN A 223 -5.93 -11.14 -8.80
N GLU A 224 -7.26 -11.10 -8.80
CA GLU A 224 -8.05 -10.16 -9.62
C GLU A 224 -7.75 -8.72 -9.22
N THR A 225 -7.66 -8.42 -7.92
CA THR A 225 -7.21 -7.11 -7.41
C THR A 225 -5.79 -6.79 -7.87
N CYS A 226 -4.84 -7.73 -7.79
CA CYS A 226 -3.49 -7.53 -8.32
C CYS A 226 -3.53 -7.14 -9.80
N ALA A 227 -4.31 -7.85 -10.61
CA ALA A 227 -4.45 -7.56 -12.04
C ALA A 227 -5.08 -6.17 -12.30
N ALA A 228 -6.14 -5.81 -11.56
CA ALA A 228 -6.81 -4.51 -11.65
C ALA A 228 -5.88 -3.35 -11.26
N LEU A 229 -5.01 -3.56 -10.28
CA LEU A 229 -3.99 -2.60 -9.87
C LEU A 229 -2.76 -2.57 -10.79
N GLY A 230 -2.68 -3.47 -11.79
CA GLY A 230 -1.55 -3.56 -12.71
C GLY A 230 -0.28 -4.16 -12.10
N LEU A 231 -0.41 -4.99 -11.05
CA LEU A 231 0.71 -5.67 -10.38
C LEU A 231 1.07 -6.93 -11.20
N THR A 232 1.89 -6.75 -12.23
CA THR A 232 2.10 -7.76 -13.28
C THR A 232 2.99 -8.93 -12.86
N GLN A 233 3.78 -8.77 -11.81
CA GLN A 233 4.69 -9.78 -11.28
C GLN A 233 4.15 -10.43 -10.00
N THR A 234 3.06 -9.88 -9.44
CA THR A 234 2.51 -10.32 -8.16
C THR A 234 1.47 -11.42 -8.36
N VAL A 235 1.63 -12.52 -7.61
CA VAL A 235 0.66 -13.61 -7.56
C VAL A 235 0.59 -14.22 -6.17
N LEU A 236 -0.61 -14.41 -5.66
CA LEU A 236 -0.89 -15.21 -4.47
C LEU A 236 -1.24 -16.64 -4.91
N ALA A 237 -0.33 -17.59 -4.71
CA ALA A 237 -0.46 -18.97 -5.18
C ALA A 237 -0.58 -20.00 -4.04
N ARG A 238 -0.31 -19.61 -2.80
CA ARG A 238 -0.41 -20.46 -1.61
C ARG A 238 -0.69 -19.66 -0.35
N LEU A 239 -1.22 -20.32 0.67
CA LEU A 239 -1.36 -19.74 2.01
C LEU A 239 0.01 -19.55 2.67
N MET A 240 0.03 -18.72 3.72
CA MET A 240 1.22 -18.57 4.57
C MET A 240 1.50 -19.90 5.27
N MET A 241 2.77 -20.30 5.29
CA MET A 241 3.27 -21.56 5.89
C MET A 241 2.76 -22.85 5.23
N ASP A 242 2.12 -22.78 4.06
CA ASP A 242 1.76 -23.98 3.27
C ASP A 242 3.03 -24.54 2.58
N THR A 243 3.79 -25.33 3.34
CA THR A 243 5.02 -25.95 2.88
C THR A 243 4.80 -27.07 1.88
N GLU A 244 3.60 -27.68 1.88
CA GLU A 244 3.24 -28.69 0.89
C GLU A 244 3.04 -28.07 -0.49
N ALA A 245 2.27 -26.99 -0.58
CA ALA A 245 2.12 -26.22 -1.81
C ALA A 245 3.47 -25.71 -2.33
N GLN A 246 4.33 -25.21 -1.42
CA GLN A 246 5.67 -24.76 -1.77
C GLN A 246 6.54 -25.89 -2.34
N ALA A 247 6.51 -27.06 -1.74
CA ALA A 247 7.24 -28.24 -2.24
C ALA A 247 6.74 -28.72 -3.62
N GLN A 248 5.49 -28.38 -3.97
CA GLN A 248 4.90 -28.61 -5.30
C GLN A 248 5.21 -27.50 -6.30
N GLY A 249 6.08 -26.53 -5.94
CA GLY A 249 6.47 -25.41 -6.80
C GLY A 249 5.49 -24.24 -6.83
N ARG A 250 4.46 -24.22 -5.97
CA ARG A 250 3.58 -23.07 -5.81
C ARG A 250 4.22 -22.07 -4.85
N GLU A 251 4.55 -20.89 -5.33
CA GLU A 251 5.15 -19.84 -4.53
C GLU A 251 4.43 -18.51 -4.78
N ASN A 252 4.35 -17.69 -3.74
CA ASN A 252 3.88 -16.31 -3.82
C ASN A 252 5.00 -15.44 -4.35
N TYR A 253 4.71 -14.64 -5.36
CA TYR A 253 5.69 -13.79 -6.01
C TYR A 253 5.28 -12.32 -6.00
N THR A 254 6.26 -11.43 -6.10
CA THR A 254 6.08 -10.00 -6.34
C THR A 254 7.34 -9.40 -6.98
N SER A 255 7.30 -8.10 -7.28
CA SER A 255 8.45 -7.30 -7.71
C SER A 255 8.56 -6.02 -6.87
N ALA A 256 9.71 -5.33 -6.92
CA ALA A 256 9.91 -4.07 -6.23
C ALA A 256 8.93 -3.00 -6.73
N ARG A 257 8.68 -2.94 -8.05
CA ARG A 257 7.70 -2.03 -8.64
C ARG A 257 6.28 -2.32 -8.18
N ASP A 258 5.86 -3.58 -8.14
CA ASP A 258 4.52 -3.95 -7.73
C ASP A 258 4.27 -3.63 -6.25
N ALA A 259 5.23 -3.94 -5.36
CA ALA A 259 5.14 -3.60 -3.95
C ALA A 259 5.04 -2.08 -3.74
N ALA A 260 5.88 -1.32 -4.44
CA ALA A 260 5.84 0.14 -4.40
C ALA A 260 4.53 0.71 -4.97
N ALA A 261 3.95 0.11 -6.02
CA ALA A 261 2.69 0.56 -6.61
C ALA A 261 1.52 0.49 -5.62
N VAL A 262 1.47 -0.52 -4.76
CA VAL A 262 0.48 -0.59 -3.67
C VAL A 262 0.69 0.54 -2.68
N LEU A 263 1.94 0.76 -2.24
CA LEU A 263 2.27 1.82 -1.28
C LEU A 263 2.03 3.22 -1.83
N GLN A 264 2.32 3.48 -3.11
CA GLN A 264 2.01 4.75 -3.78
C GLN A 264 0.51 5.05 -3.73
N ARG A 265 -0.33 4.07 -4.03
CA ARG A 265 -1.80 4.24 -4.00
C ARG A 265 -2.33 4.42 -2.58
N LEU A 266 -1.74 3.72 -1.59
CA LEU A 266 -2.06 3.93 -0.18
C LEU A 266 -1.66 5.34 0.28
N ALA A 267 -0.47 5.82 -0.12
CA ALA A 267 -0.01 7.16 0.18
C ALA A 267 -0.93 8.23 -0.40
N ALA A 268 -1.29 8.08 -1.68
CA ALA A 268 -2.17 9.00 -2.40
C ALA A 268 -3.67 8.87 -2.02
N GLY A 269 -4.05 7.88 -1.21
CA GLY A 269 -5.45 7.66 -0.83
C GLY A 269 -6.34 7.18 -1.98
N THR A 270 -5.79 6.42 -2.96
CA THR A 270 -6.46 6.07 -4.21
C THR A 270 -6.80 4.59 -4.38
N ILE A 271 -6.43 3.73 -3.42
CA ILE A 271 -6.74 2.29 -3.46
C ILE A 271 -8.15 2.00 -2.94
N ALA A 272 -8.63 2.85 -2.03
CA ALA A 272 -9.92 2.74 -1.36
C ALA A 272 -10.39 4.14 -0.97
N THR A 273 -11.29 4.27 0.03
CA THR A 273 -11.59 5.60 0.55
C THR A 273 -10.36 6.20 1.26
N PRO A 274 -10.22 7.54 1.32
CA PRO A 274 -9.10 8.19 2.01
C PRO A 274 -8.95 7.72 3.46
N GLU A 275 -10.05 7.51 4.18
CA GLU A 275 -10.09 7.07 5.58
C GLU A 275 -9.55 5.64 5.73
N LEU A 276 -9.90 4.73 4.81
CA LEU A 276 -9.41 3.37 4.79
C LEU A 276 -7.92 3.33 4.45
N CYS A 277 -7.47 4.16 3.50
CA CYS A 277 -6.05 4.30 3.19
C CYS A 277 -5.26 4.86 4.37
N GLU A 278 -5.80 5.85 5.12
CA GLU A 278 -5.18 6.37 6.34
C GLU A 278 -5.06 5.27 7.41
N ARG A 279 -6.13 4.51 7.62
CA ARG A 279 -6.11 3.36 8.55
C ARG A 279 -5.03 2.34 8.16
N ALA A 280 -4.92 1.98 6.89
CA ALA A 280 -3.90 1.07 6.38
C ALA A 280 -2.47 1.61 6.58
N ARG A 281 -2.26 2.91 6.36
CA ARG A 281 -0.97 3.56 6.69
C ARG A 281 -0.67 3.47 8.19
N GLY A 282 -1.70 3.58 9.05
CA GLY A 282 -1.58 3.35 10.48
C GLY A 282 -1.06 1.95 10.82
N TYR A 283 -1.54 0.90 10.13
CA TYR A 283 -1.01 -0.46 10.30
C TYR A 283 0.46 -0.59 9.89
N LEU A 284 0.84 0.06 8.77
CA LEU A 284 2.21 0.08 8.28
C LEU A 284 3.16 0.86 9.21
N LEU A 285 2.70 1.96 9.82
CA LEU A 285 3.44 2.72 10.84
C LEU A 285 3.64 1.93 12.14
N ALA A 286 2.78 0.97 12.42
CA ALA A 286 2.85 0.09 13.58
C ALA A 286 3.73 -1.16 13.36
N GLN A 287 4.44 -1.27 12.22
CA GLN A 287 5.36 -2.39 11.95
C GLN A 287 6.39 -2.54 13.06
N GLU A 288 6.48 -3.76 13.63
CA GLU A 288 7.34 -4.05 14.78
C GLU A 288 8.79 -4.35 14.40
N ASP A 289 9.08 -4.78 13.17
CA ASP A 289 10.44 -5.03 12.69
C ASP A 289 11.01 -3.76 12.03
N ALA A 290 11.74 -2.98 12.81
CA ALA A 290 12.29 -1.68 12.41
C ALA A 290 13.70 -1.77 11.79
N ARG A 291 14.14 -2.94 11.33
CA ARG A 291 15.41 -3.11 10.62
C ARG A 291 15.27 -2.73 9.14
N GLY A 292 16.38 -2.75 8.41
CA GLY A 292 16.38 -2.46 6.98
C GLY A 292 16.20 -0.97 6.67
N ILE A 293 15.12 -0.63 5.95
CA ILE A 293 14.84 0.76 5.51
C ILE A 293 14.81 1.73 6.70
N VAL A 294 14.19 1.35 7.81
CA VAL A 294 14.05 2.24 8.99
C VAL A 294 15.40 2.65 9.57
N GLU A 295 16.39 1.73 9.60
CA GLU A 295 17.73 2.02 10.12
C GLU A 295 18.50 3.02 9.24
N GLY A 296 18.16 3.15 7.96
CA GLY A 296 18.76 4.12 7.03
C GLY A 296 18.12 5.52 7.08
N VAL A 297 17.06 5.69 7.88
CA VAL A 297 16.32 6.95 8.00
C VAL A 297 16.65 7.62 9.33
N PRO A 298 16.90 8.97 9.38
CA PRO A 298 17.15 9.67 10.63
C PRO A 298 16.02 9.52 11.64
N GLY A 299 16.36 9.49 12.93
CA GLY A 299 15.36 9.46 13.99
C GLY A 299 14.37 10.63 13.90
N GLY A 300 13.08 10.31 14.10
CA GLY A 300 11.98 11.28 14.01
C GLY A 300 11.27 11.34 12.66
N VAL A 301 11.83 10.75 11.60
CA VAL A 301 11.12 10.56 10.34
C VAL A 301 10.23 9.32 10.44
N LEU A 302 8.94 9.47 10.10
CA LEU A 302 7.99 8.37 10.10
C LEU A 302 8.21 7.48 8.87
N VAL A 303 8.18 6.17 9.10
CA VAL A 303 8.30 5.15 8.04
C VAL A 303 7.14 4.17 8.17
N ALA A 304 6.23 4.19 7.20
CA ALA A 304 5.15 3.23 7.10
C ALA A 304 5.60 2.09 6.18
N HIS A 305 5.86 0.89 6.72
CA HIS A 305 6.54 -0.14 5.95
C HIS A 305 6.03 -1.56 6.19
N LYS A 306 6.42 -2.45 5.32
CA LYS A 306 6.21 -3.89 5.44
C LYS A 306 7.48 -4.64 5.09
N THR A 307 7.92 -5.48 6.03
CA THR A 307 9.06 -6.38 5.84
C THR A 307 8.62 -7.75 5.33
N GLY A 308 9.54 -8.46 4.68
CA GLY A 308 9.34 -9.85 4.24
C GLY A 308 10.62 -10.66 4.41
N SER A 309 10.53 -11.85 5.03
CA SER A 309 11.70 -12.71 5.23
C SER A 309 11.38 -14.18 4.93
N LEU A 310 12.26 -14.81 4.17
CA LEU A 310 12.37 -16.25 3.98
C LEU A 310 13.81 -16.68 4.32
N ALA A 311 14.10 -17.97 4.23
CA ALA A 311 15.44 -18.47 4.48
C ALA A 311 16.51 -17.83 3.58
N ASN A 312 16.13 -17.49 2.34
CA ASN A 312 17.02 -16.93 1.30
C ASN A 312 16.49 -15.61 0.72
N ALA A 313 15.56 -14.93 1.37
CA ALA A 313 15.02 -13.67 0.90
C ALA A 313 14.76 -12.71 2.07
N GLN A 314 15.15 -11.47 1.90
CA GLN A 314 14.88 -10.36 2.81
C GLN A 314 14.36 -9.19 1.99
N HIS A 315 13.30 -8.57 2.46
CA HIS A 315 12.61 -7.50 1.74
C HIS A 315 12.15 -6.43 2.69
N ASP A 316 12.12 -5.19 2.22
CA ASP A 316 11.42 -4.11 2.88
C ASP A 316 10.80 -3.16 1.84
N ALA A 317 9.57 -2.71 2.09
CA ALA A 317 8.88 -1.76 1.24
C ALA A 317 8.18 -0.71 2.11
N ALA A 318 8.44 0.58 1.84
CA ALA A 318 8.12 1.68 2.73
C ALA A 318 7.56 2.92 2.03
N ILE A 319 6.69 3.65 2.75
CA ILE A 319 6.42 5.08 2.53
C ILE A 319 7.24 5.83 3.57
N VAL A 320 8.18 6.68 3.15
CA VAL A 320 9.04 7.47 4.02
C VAL A 320 8.54 8.91 4.03
N TYR A 321 8.16 9.41 5.19
CA TYR A 321 7.63 10.77 5.39
C TYR A 321 8.74 11.77 5.71
N ALA A 322 9.76 11.81 4.85
CA ALA A 322 10.83 12.80 4.89
C ALA A 322 10.33 14.20 4.45
N GLU A 323 11.18 15.21 4.46
CA GLU A 323 10.86 16.54 3.92
C GLU A 323 10.38 16.48 2.46
N ARG A 324 11.03 15.61 1.66
CA ARG A 324 10.55 15.19 0.35
C ARG A 324 10.14 13.71 0.46
N PRO A 325 8.83 13.42 0.64
CA PRO A 325 8.39 12.05 0.87
C PRO A 325 8.61 11.19 -0.37
N TYR A 326 8.79 9.89 -0.13
CA TYR A 326 9.02 8.92 -1.20
C TYR A 326 8.51 7.53 -0.83
N VAL A 327 8.32 6.70 -1.82
CA VAL A 327 8.15 5.25 -1.67
C VAL A 327 9.47 4.59 -2.05
N LEU A 328 9.85 3.56 -1.30
CA LEU A 328 11.03 2.72 -1.55
C LEU A 328 10.65 1.27 -1.35
N ALA A 329 10.98 0.42 -2.31
CA ALA A 329 10.88 -1.03 -2.19
C ALA A 329 12.24 -1.65 -2.55
N ILE A 330 12.75 -2.50 -1.67
CA ILE A 330 14.00 -3.25 -1.82
C ILE A 330 13.66 -4.72 -1.63
N LEU A 331 13.91 -5.53 -2.66
CA LEU A 331 13.74 -6.97 -2.60
C LEU A 331 15.08 -7.64 -2.83
N THR A 332 15.43 -8.58 -1.95
CA THR A 332 16.69 -9.33 -2.07
C THR A 332 16.43 -10.83 -2.05
N GLN A 333 17.29 -11.60 -2.69
CA GLN A 333 17.29 -13.06 -2.62
C GLN A 333 18.71 -13.60 -2.68
N ASP A 334 18.89 -14.81 -2.14
CA ASP A 334 20.16 -15.52 -2.15
C ASP A 334 21.32 -14.74 -1.51
N LEU A 335 21.00 -13.88 -0.52
CA LEU A 335 21.91 -13.15 0.33
C LEU A 335 21.80 -13.63 1.78
N GLU A 336 22.92 -13.59 2.49
CA GLU A 336 22.89 -13.72 3.94
C GLU A 336 22.06 -12.58 4.56
N ARG A 337 21.23 -12.90 5.57
CA ARG A 337 20.27 -11.97 6.15
C ARG A 337 20.89 -10.65 6.60
N GLU A 338 22.00 -10.71 7.34
CA GLU A 338 22.69 -9.51 7.84
C GLU A 338 23.24 -8.66 6.69
N GLN A 339 23.68 -9.29 5.62
CA GLN A 339 24.14 -8.61 4.41
C GLN A 339 23.00 -7.90 3.71
N ALA A 340 21.84 -8.56 3.58
CA ALA A 340 20.65 -7.98 2.98
C ALA A 340 20.13 -6.78 3.80
N LEU A 341 20.03 -6.91 5.12
CA LEU A 341 19.62 -5.82 6.02
C LEU A 341 20.58 -4.62 5.97
N ALA A 342 21.90 -4.89 5.91
CA ALA A 342 22.88 -3.82 5.76
C ALA A 342 22.73 -3.09 4.43
N LEU A 343 22.47 -3.82 3.34
CA LEU A 343 22.22 -3.24 2.03
C LEU A 343 20.94 -2.41 1.99
N GLU A 344 19.84 -2.92 2.56
CA GLU A 344 18.57 -2.18 2.68
C GLU A 344 18.77 -0.85 3.42
N ARG A 345 19.50 -0.87 4.54
CA ARG A 345 19.86 0.32 5.30
C ARG A 345 20.69 1.30 4.47
N ASP A 346 21.73 0.82 3.77
CA ASP A 346 22.68 1.68 3.03
C ASP A 346 21.97 2.33 1.82
N ILE A 347 21.09 1.60 1.11
CA ILE A 347 20.24 2.15 0.05
C ILE A 347 19.29 3.21 0.62
N SER A 348 18.62 2.89 1.73
CA SER A 348 17.71 3.82 2.39
C SER A 348 18.40 5.10 2.83
N PHE A 349 19.60 4.98 3.44
CA PHE A 349 20.42 6.11 3.84
C PHE A 349 20.80 7.00 2.65
N ALA A 350 21.23 6.40 1.53
CA ALA A 350 21.64 7.14 0.33
C ALA A 350 20.47 7.95 -0.27
N ILE A 351 19.27 7.35 -0.35
CA ILE A 351 18.07 8.03 -0.85
C ILE A 351 17.63 9.12 0.12
N ASN A 352 17.59 8.81 1.43
CA ASN A 352 17.12 9.75 2.44
C ASN A 352 18.03 10.99 2.56
N ALA A 353 19.35 10.85 2.36
CA ALA A 353 20.27 11.97 2.35
C ALA A 353 19.95 13.03 1.28
N ARG A 354 19.33 12.61 0.17
CA ARG A 354 18.86 13.52 -0.90
C ARG A 354 17.44 14.05 -0.65
N ALA A 355 16.66 13.37 0.16
CA ALA A 355 15.31 13.81 0.52
C ALA A 355 15.30 15.02 1.46
N HIS A 356 16.45 15.34 2.09
CA HIS A 356 16.65 16.47 3.01
C HIS A 356 17.59 17.56 2.46
N SER A 357 18.02 17.49 1.18
CA SER A 357 18.98 18.43 0.57
C SER A 357 18.30 19.47 -0.40
#